data_6f100060db2129d68d00a52ea5c7710b
#
_entry.id   6f100060db2129d68d00a52ea5c7710b
#
_cell.length_a   1.000
_cell.length_b   1.000
_cell.length_c   1.000
_cell.angle_alpha   90.00
_cell.angle_beta   90.00
_cell.angle_gamma   90.00
#
_symmetry.space_group_name_H-M   'P 1'
#
loop_
_entity.id
_entity.type
_entity.pdbx_description
1 polymer ?
#
loop_
_entity_poly.entity_id
_entity_poly.type
_entity_poly.pdbx_seq_one_letter_code
_entity_poly.pdbx_strand_id
1 'polypeptide(L)'
;MAVTAIEDLVSRKWIAHIVSAEETSTQVQVVFAEALAAEGLLAAVEARQDEVVDPGVEDERRPVLLAMSDNGPQMTSGSTREFMALCAIHQHFGRPGTPTDQAWIESFFGHLKYEFPHLLKIADPAVLRAELAVIRSDYNGVRLHAGVGYVTPNDEHEGRGAAIRKAREAGLETARLRRLAYHRQHPPNRTDKGPRDAD
;
A
#
# COMPACT_ATOMS: atom_id res chain seq x y z
N MET A 1 -18.11 13.99 3.05
CA MET A 1 -17.04 13.46 3.92
C MET A 1 -15.81 13.16 3.07
N ALA A 2 -14.64 13.45 3.58
CA ALA A 2 -13.36 13.14 2.98
C ALA A 2 -12.68 11.99 3.73
N VAL A 3 -11.96 11.14 3.01
CA VAL A 3 -11.09 10.09 3.55
C VAL A 3 -9.68 10.38 3.10
N THR A 4 -8.78 10.63 4.05
CA THR A 4 -7.35 10.76 3.79
C THR A 4 -6.67 9.46 4.22
N ALA A 5 -5.86 8.87 3.34
CA ALA A 5 -5.18 7.60 3.61
C ALA A 5 -3.69 7.68 3.28
N ILE A 6 -2.89 6.87 3.97
CA ILE A 6 -1.47 6.67 3.70
C ILE A 6 -1.25 5.21 3.35
N GLU A 7 -0.65 4.97 2.18
CA GLU A 7 -0.22 3.66 1.69
C GLU A 7 1.29 3.63 1.53
N ASP A 8 1.93 2.56 1.98
CA ASP A 8 3.33 2.30 1.65
C ASP A 8 3.46 1.80 0.22
N LEU A 9 4.20 2.54 -0.60
CA LEU A 9 4.35 2.25 -2.03
C LEU A 9 5.11 0.95 -2.32
N VAL A 10 5.93 0.48 -1.41
CA VAL A 10 6.74 -0.75 -1.57
C VAL A 10 5.89 -1.97 -1.27
N SER A 11 5.29 -2.02 -0.08
CA SER A 11 4.53 -3.18 0.41
C SER A 11 3.06 -3.15 0.05
N ARG A 12 2.53 -2.01 -0.38
CA ARG A 12 1.09 -1.76 -0.56
C ARG A 12 0.30 -1.80 0.75
N LYS A 13 0.95 -1.63 1.89
CA LYS A 13 0.29 -1.61 3.19
C LYS A 13 -0.47 -0.31 3.38
N TRP A 14 -1.74 -0.41 3.70
CA TRP A 14 -2.55 0.72 4.12
C TRP A 14 -2.23 1.05 5.58
N ILE A 15 -1.34 2.04 5.78
CA ILE A 15 -0.76 2.38 7.09
C ILE A 15 -1.79 3.07 8.00
N ALA A 16 -2.38 4.15 7.52
CA ALA A 16 -3.30 4.97 8.31
C ALA A 16 -4.41 5.55 7.44
N HIS A 17 -5.52 5.94 8.06
CA HIS A 17 -6.56 6.75 7.44
C HIS A 17 -7.35 7.53 8.46
N ILE A 18 -7.85 8.67 8.05
CA ILE A 18 -8.81 9.46 8.82
C ILE A 18 -10.06 9.74 7.98
N VAL A 19 -11.18 9.91 8.67
CA VAL A 19 -12.45 10.37 8.11
C VAL A 19 -12.76 11.73 8.68
N SER A 20 -12.97 12.72 7.83
CA SER A 20 -13.26 14.10 8.23
C SER A 20 -14.38 14.73 7.39
N ALA A 21 -14.92 15.84 7.87
CA ALA A 21 -15.91 16.61 7.10
C ALA A 21 -15.26 17.31 5.91
N GLU A 22 -14.01 17.75 6.08
CA GLU A 22 -13.25 18.56 5.11
C GLU A 22 -11.84 18.04 4.95
N GLU A 23 -11.22 18.36 3.83
CA GLU A 23 -9.79 18.11 3.59
C GLU A 23 -9.00 19.37 3.95
N THR A 24 -8.31 19.33 5.08
CA THR A 24 -7.50 20.45 5.55
C THR A 24 -6.07 19.99 5.88
N SER A 25 -5.15 20.96 6.04
CA SER A 25 -3.78 20.70 6.46
C SER A 25 -3.72 20.01 7.82
N THR A 26 -4.65 20.28 8.72
CA THR A 26 -4.74 19.62 10.02
C THR A 26 -4.98 18.11 9.88
N GLN A 27 -5.88 17.70 9.00
CA GLN A 27 -6.13 16.27 8.75
C GLN A 27 -4.91 15.59 8.15
N VAL A 28 -4.18 16.26 7.25
CA VAL A 28 -2.91 15.73 6.73
C VAL A 28 -1.92 15.50 7.85
N GLN A 29 -1.73 16.45 8.73
CA GLN A 29 -0.80 16.32 9.88
C GLN A 29 -1.23 15.19 10.82
N VAL A 30 -2.53 15.07 11.13
CA VAL A 30 -3.05 13.99 11.99
C VAL A 30 -2.80 12.62 11.37
N VAL A 31 -3.12 12.41 10.09
CA VAL A 31 -2.93 11.09 9.47
C VAL A 31 -1.46 10.70 9.37
N PHE A 32 -0.55 11.67 9.15
CA PHE A 32 0.89 11.39 9.18
C PHE A 32 1.40 11.10 10.59
N ALA A 33 0.92 11.81 11.62
CA ALA A 33 1.26 11.51 13.00
C ALA A 33 0.80 10.09 13.41
N GLU A 34 -0.43 9.71 13.04
CA GLU A 34 -0.93 8.34 13.24
C GLU A 34 -0.09 7.30 12.50
N ALA A 35 0.33 7.58 11.26
CA ALA A 35 1.18 6.68 10.48
C ALA A 35 2.57 6.52 11.11
N LEU A 36 3.22 7.60 11.53
CA LEU A 36 4.52 7.55 12.22
C LEU A 36 4.44 6.73 13.50
N ALA A 37 3.37 6.91 14.28
CA ALA A 37 3.14 6.15 15.51
C ALA A 37 2.89 4.65 15.20
N ALA A 38 2.06 4.33 14.21
CA ALA A 38 1.74 2.97 13.82
C ALA A 38 2.96 2.19 13.33
N GLU A 39 3.90 2.87 12.67
CA GLU A 39 5.14 2.28 12.14
C GLU A 39 6.34 2.37 13.11
N GLY A 40 6.12 2.90 14.33
CA GLY A 40 7.16 3.00 15.36
C GLY A 40 8.28 4.00 15.00
N LEU A 41 7.99 4.99 14.16
CA LEU A 41 8.98 5.94 13.65
C LEU A 41 9.16 7.19 14.54
N LEU A 42 8.39 7.33 15.61
CA LEU A 42 8.45 8.52 16.49
C LEU A 42 9.83 8.73 17.08
N ALA A 43 10.49 7.67 17.56
CA ALA A 43 11.85 7.78 18.09
C ALA A 43 12.87 8.23 17.04
N ALA A 44 12.69 7.82 15.79
CA ALA A 44 13.54 8.27 14.69
C ALA A 44 13.30 9.75 14.36
N VAL A 45 12.07 10.24 14.48
CA VAL A 45 11.72 11.66 14.31
C VAL A 45 12.38 12.49 15.44
N GLU A 46 12.23 12.07 16.69
CA GLU A 46 12.85 12.74 17.85
C GLU A 46 14.37 12.83 17.71
N ALA A 47 15.02 11.71 17.34
CA ALA A 47 16.47 11.69 17.12
C ALA A 47 16.92 12.69 16.03
N ARG A 48 16.09 12.94 15.02
CA ARG A 48 16.39 13.92 13.95
C ARG A 48 16.22 15.36 14.41
N GLN A 49 15.28 15.63 15.32
CA GLN A 49 15.09 16.98 15.88
C GLN A 49 16.25 17.40 16.78
N ASP A 50 16.90 16.45 17.43
CA ASP A 50 18.04 16.69 18.31
C ASP A 50 19.39 16.85 17.57
N GLU A 51 19.44 16.52 16.28
CA GLU A 51 20.65 16.67 15.47
C GLU A 51 20.96 18.15 15.22
N VAL A 52 22.10 18.62 15.75
CA VAL A 52 22.62 19.96 15.45
C VAL A 52 23.08 20.03 14.01
N VAL A 53 22.46 20.92 13.21
CA VAL A 53 22.87 21.19 11.85
C VAL A 53 24.06 22.14 11.86
N ASP A 54 25.21 21.73 11.35
CA ASP A 54 26.32 22.64 11.03
C ASP A 54 25.96 23.44 9.79
N PRO A 55 25.81 24.78 9.85
CA PRO A 55 25.37 25.59 8.71
C PRO A 55 26.35 25.62 7.54
N GLY A 56 27.53 25.03 7.66
CA GLY A 56 28.57 25.01 6.61
C GLY A 56 28.71 23.68 5.87
N VAL A 57 27.95 22.65 6.25
CA VAL A 57 28.01 21.31 5.63
C VAL A 57 26.74 21.04 4.85
N GLU A 58 26.88 20.53 3.61
CA GLU A 58 25.71 20.01 2.88
C GLU A 58 24.99 18.97 3.74
N ASP A 59 23.69 19.15 3.91
CA ASP A 59 22.87 18.26 4.74
C ASP A 59 22.67 16.91 4.05
N GLU A 60 23.56 15.96 4.30
CA GLU A 60 23.47 14.58 3.81
C GLU A 60 22.47 13.72 4.61
N ARG A 61 21.75 14.29 5.57
CA ARG A 61 20.80 13.54 6.42
C ARG A 61 19.68 12.96 5.56
N ARG A 62 19.52 11.66 5.68
CA ARG A 62 18.39 11.00 5.02
C ARG A 62 17.11 11.31 5.78
N PRO A 63 16.01 11.61 5.09
CA PRO A 63 14.72 11.78 5.73
C PRO A 63 14.29 10.47 6.43
N VAL A 64 13.45 10.59 7.46
CA VAL A 64 12.82 9.45 8.12
C VAL A 64 11.95 8.67 7.12
N LEU A 65 11.23 9.41 6.26
CA LEU A 65 10.49 8.83 5.15
C LEU A 65 10.33 9.83 3.98
N LEU A 66 10.01 9.30 2.82
CA LEU A 66 9.59 10.05 1.64
C LEU A 66 8.08 9.99 1.51
N ALA A 67 7.41 11.13 1.50
CA ALA A 67 5.96 11.22 1.27
C ALA A 67 5.68 11.72 -0.14
N MET A 68 4.95 10.94 -0.93
CA MET A 68 4.47 11.34 -2.25
C MET A 68 3.01 11.76 -2.17
N SER A 69 2.68 12.91 -2.72
CA SER A 69 1.31 13.43 -2.75
C SER A 69 1.02 14.21 -4.02
N ASP A 70 -0.24 14.60 -4.19
CA ASP A 70 -0.62 15.63 -5.15
C ASP A 70 -0.18 17.02 -4.69
N ASN A 71 -0.43 18.02 -5.56
CA ASN A 71 -0.20 19.43 -5.27
C ASN A 71 -1.43 20.11 -4.64
N GLY A 72 -2.27 19.36 -3.94
CA GLY A 72 -3.45 19.91 -3.26
C GLY A 72 -3.10 21.01 -2.27
N PRO A 73 -4.00 22.00 -2.04
CA PRO A 73 -3.75 23.12 -1.13
C PRO A 73 -3.37 22.64 0.27
N GLN A 74 -3.97 21.56 0.76
CA GLN A 74 -3.71 20.96 2.07
C GLN A 74 -2.29 20.40 2.17
N MET A 75 -1.72 19.88 1.07
CA MET A 75 -0.36 19.34 1.04
C MET A 75 0.70 20.42 0.86
N THR A 76 0.37 21.50 0.14
CA THR A 76 1.29 22.60 -0.16
C THR A 76 1.24 23.73 0.85
N SER A 77 0.34 23.67 1.85
CA SER A 77 0.19 24.70 2.90
C SER A 77 1.47 24.87 3.72
N GLY A 78 1.68 26.10 4.23
CA GLY A 78 2.83 26.41 5.09
C GLY A 78 2.88 25.50 6.33
N SER A 79 1.72 25.28 6.98
CA SER A 79 1.62 24.45 8.18
C SER A 79 1.93 22.97 7.91
N THR A 80 1.54 22.44 6.75
CA THR A 80 1.90 21.06 6.37
C THR A 80 3.39 20.95 6.11
N ARG A 81 3.98 21.88 5.38
CA ARG A 81 5.44 21.89 5.12
C ARG A 81 6.25 21.98 6.40
N GLU A 82 5.84 22.83 7.32
CA GLU A 82 6.46 22.95 8.64
C GLU A 82 6.39 21.65 9.43
N PHE A 83 5.21 21.04 9.51
CA PHE A 83 5.03 19.73 10.12
C PHE A 83 5.91 18.65 9.50
N MET A 84 5.95 18.55 8.16
CA MET A 84 6.78 17.59 7.45
C MET A 84 8.26 17.78 7.73
N ALA A 85 8.72 19.05 7.77
CA ALA A 85 10.09 19.37 8.12
C ALA A 85 10.42 18.98 9.58
N LEU A 86 9.54 19.28 10.53
CA LEU A 86 9.69 18.88 11.94
C LEU A 86 9.76 17.36 12.13
N CYS A 87 9.02 16.62 11.29
CA CYS A 87 9.02 15.15 11.32
C CYS A 87 10.13 14.51 10.45
N ALA A 88 11.03 15.31 9.88
CA ALA A 88 12.04 14.87 8.91
C ALA A 88 11.44 14.05 7.75
N ILE A 89 10.25 14.44 7.29
CA ILE A 89 9.56 13.85 6.15
C ILE A 89 9.91 14.67 4.90
N HIS A 90 10.48 14.04 3.90
CA HIS A 90 10.71 14.69 2.61
C HIS A 90 9.46 14.58 1.73
N GLN A 91 8.88 15.73 1.36
CA GLN A 91 7.72 15.77 0.46
C GLN A 91 8.18 15.69 -1.01
N HIS A 92 7.63 14.74 -1.73
CA HIS A 92 7.73 14.65 -3.18
C HIS A 92 6.34 14.89 -3.77
N PHE A 93 6.22 15.91 -4.60
CA PHE A 93 4.96 16.22 -5.29
C PHE A 93 4.96 15.58 -6.67
N GLY A 94 3.84 14.98 -7.03
CA GLY A 94 3.62 14.48 -8.39
C GLY A 94 3.80 15.61 -9.42
N ARG A 95 4.47 15.30 -10.53
CA ARG A 95 4.70 16.27 -11.59
C ARG A 95 3.39 16.68 -12.25
N PRO A 96 3.14 17.97 -12.49
CA PRO A 96 1.94 18.42 -13.19
C PRO A 96 1.80 17.72 -14.56
N GLY A 97 0.62 17.18 -14.83
CA GLY A 97 0.34 16.47 -16.09
C GLY A 97 0.97 15.09 -16.24
N THR A 98 1.50 14.50 -15.17
CA THR A 98 2.05 13.13 -15.18
C THR A 98 1.16 12.19 -14.32
N PRO A 99 0.13 11.55 -14.92
CA PRO A 99 -0.83 10.71 -14.18
C PRO A 99 -0.16 9.54 -13.44
N THR A 100 0.98 9.07 -13.92
CA THR A 100 1.69 7.94 -13.33
C THR A 100 2.22 8.20 -11.93
N ASP A 101 2.49 9.45 -11.57
CA ASP A 101 3.05 9.82 -10.27
C ASP A 101 2.03 9.65 -9.13
N GLN A 102 0.72 9.63 -9.44
CA GLN A 102 -0.37 9.48 -8.49
C GLN A 102 -1.18 8.19 -8.70
N ALA A 103 -0.85 7.40 -9.73
CA ALA A 103 -1.60 6.22 -10.14
C ALA A 103 -1.82 5.20 -9.00
N TRP A 104 -0.92 5.16 -8.03
CA TRP A 104 -1.00 4.21 -6.93
C TRP A 104 -2.14 4.53 -5.96
N ILE A 105 -2.19 5.77 -5.48
CA ILE A 105 -3.23 6.17 -4.53
C ILE A 105 -4.60 6.28 -5.23
N GLU A 106 -4.63 6.69 -6.49
CA GLU A 106 -5.85 6.68 -7.31
C GLU A 106 -6.37 5.25 -7.50
N SER A 107 -5.48 4.30 -7.81
CA SER A 107 -5.82 2.88 -7.93
C SER A 107 -6.33 2.32 -6.61
N PHE A 108 -5.71 2.65 -5.47
CA PHE A 108 -6.15 2.26 -4.15
C PHE A 108 -7.59 2.72 -3.88
N PHE A 109 -7.88 4.01 -4.01
CA PHE A 109 -9.25 4.53 -3.83
C PHE A 109 -10.24 4.02 -4.88
N GLY A 110 -9.79 3.78 -6.10
CA GLY A 110 -10.59 3.16 -7.16
C GLY A 110 -11.04 1.75 -6.76
N HIS A 111 -10.14 0.93 -6.25
CA HIS A 111 -10.47 -0.41 -5.76
C HIS A 111 -11.42 -0.36 -4.56
N LEU A 112 -11.19 0.51 -3.59
CA LEU A 112 -12.08 0.66 -2.45
C LEU A 112 -13.51 1.01 -2.88
N LYS A 113 -13.67 1.96 -3.79
CA LYS A 113 -14.99 2.38 -4.29
C LYS A 113 -15.68 1.27 -5.10
N TYR A 114 -14.90 0.50 -5.86
CA TYR A 114 -15.42 -0.57 -6.70
C TYR A 114 -15.85 -1.80 -5.89
N GLU A 115 -15.00 -2.23 -4.95
CA GLU A 115 -15.24 -3.43 -4.15
C GLU A 115 -16.23 -3.18 -3.00
N PHE A 116 -16.26 -1.95 -2.46
CA PHE A 116 -17.08 -1.57 -1.32
C PHE A 116 -17.99 -0.35 -1.63
N PRO A 117 -18.89 -0.45 -2.62
CA PRO A 117 -19.72 0.68 -3.05
C PRO A 117 -20.66 1.20 -1.95
N HIS A 118 -20.94 0.41 -0.93
CA HIS A 118 -21.74 0.81 0.23
C HIS A 118 -21.08 1.93 1.06
N LEU A 119 -19.74 2.06 1.03
CA LEU A 119 -19.01 3.11 1.73
C LEU A 119 -19.49 4.52 1.32
N LEU A 120 -19.86 4.69 0.06
CA LEU A 120 -20.37 5.97 -0.47
C LEU A 120 -21.75 6.37 0.09
N LYS A 121 -22.46 5.43 0.72
CA LYS A 121 -23.79 5.65 1.31
C LYS A 121 -23.76 5.90 2.81
N ILE A 122 -22.60 5.70 3.45
CA ILE A 122 -22.45 5.90 4.88
C ILE A 122 -22.33 7.41 5.15
N ALA A 123 -23.30 7.95 5.86
CA ALA A 123 -23.35 9.38 6.20
C ALA A 123 -22.72 9.69 7.58
N ASP A 124 -22.60 8.71 8.46
CA ASP A 124 -22.00 8.87 9.79
C ASP A 124 -20.47 8.66 9.71
N PRO A 125 -19.65 9.63 10.11
CA PRO A 125 -18.20 9.52 10.10
C PRO A 125 -17.65 8.41 11.02
N ALA A 126 -18.30 8.14 12.15
CA ALA A 126 -17.86 7.10 13.07
C ALA A 126 -18.11 5.71 12.48
N VAL A 127 -19.27 5.51 11.86
CA VAL A 127 -19.61 4.27 11.15
C VAL A 127 -18.65 4.05 9.99
N LEU A 128 -18.40 5.10 9.18
CA LEU A 128 -17.47 4.98 8.06
C LEU A 128 -16.04 4.63 8.54
N ARG A 129 -15.58 5.25 9.61
CA ARG A 129 -14.26 4.95 10.19
C ARG A 129 -14.17 3.50 10.66
N ALA A 130 -15.19 3.00 11.34
CA ALA A 130 -15.24 1.62 11.81
C ALA A 130 -15.22 0.62 10.65
N GLU A 131 -15.99 0.87 9.60
CA GLU A 131 -16.04 0.03 8.40
C GLU A 131 -14.69 0.03 7.66
N LEU A 132 -14.09 1.20 7.46
CA LEU A 132 -12.76 1.31 6.86
C LEU A 132 -11.67 0.61 7.69
N ALA A 133 -11.79 0.58 9.01
CA ALA A 133 -10.85 -0.15 9.87
C ALA A 133 -10.92 -1.67 9.64
N VAL A 134 -12.13 -2.22 9.48
CA VAL A 134 -12.33 -3.64 9.15
C VAL A 134 -11.75 -3.95 7.77
N ILE A 135 -12.09 -3.14 6.77
CA ILE A 135 -11.59 -3.30 5.40
C ILE A 135 -10.06 -3.20 5.36
N ARG A 136 -9.46 -2.26 6.11
CA ARG A 136 -8.00 -2.13 6.21
C ARG A 136 -7.34 -3.38 6.80
N SER A 137 -7.96 -3.98 7.81
CA SER A 137 -7.44 -5.21 8.41
C SER A 137 -7.42 -6.35 7.40
N ASP A 138 -8.49 -6.53 6.65
CA ASP A 138 -8.60 -7.54 5.60
C ASP A 138 -7.65 -7.24 4.43
N TYR A 139 -7.60 -5.99 3.97
CA TYR A 139 -6.72 -5.52 2.91
C TYR A 139 -5.25 -5.81 3.23
N ASN A 140 -4.81 -5.53 4.44
CA ASN A 140 -3.41 -5.71 4.85
C ASN A 140 -3.05 -7.15 5.18
N GLY A 141 -3.97 -7.92 5.77
CA GLY A 141 -3.67 -9.23 6.35
C GLY A 141 -4.14 -10.43 5.54
N VAL A 142 -5.13 -10.26 4.65
CA VAL A 142 -5.77 -11.37 3.94
C VAL A 142 -5.63 -11.23 2.42
N ARG A 143 -5.84 -10.04 1.90
CA ARG A 143 -5.82 -9.79 0.46
C ARG A 143 -4.43 -10.01 -0.14
N LEU A 144 -4.37 -10.82 -1.21
CA LEU A 144 -3.14 -11.02 -1.99
C LEU A 144 -3.03 -9.95 -3.08
N HIS A 145 -1.91 -9.24 -3.11
CA HIS A 145 -1.67 -8.17 -4.08
C HIS A 145 -0.76 -8.61 -5.23
N ALA A 146 -1.25 -8.49 -6.45
CA ALA A 146 -0.48 -8.84 -7.65
C ALA A 146 0.82 -8.00 -7.77
N GLY A 147 0.76 -6.72 -7.44
CA GLY A 147 1.91 -5.80 -7.50
C GLY A 147 3.09 -6.17 -6.60
N VAL A 148 2.86 -6.99 -5.56
CA VAL A 148 3.90 -7.53 -4.67
C VAL A 148 4.04 -9.05 -4.78
N GLY A 149 3.61 -9.63 -5.91
CA GLY A 149 3.77 -11.05 -6.20
C GLY A 149 2.81 -11.95 -5.42
N TYR A 150 1.57 -11.51 -5.23
CA TYR A 150 0.49 -12.25 -4.57
C TYR A 150 0.83 -12.67 -3.13
N VAL A 151 1.45 -11.78 -2.38
CA VAL A 151 1.55 -11.85 -0.92
C VAL A 151 0.65 -10.79 -0.30
N THR A 152 0.41 -10.87 1.02
CA THR A 152 -0.34 -9.83 1.72
C THR A 152 0.55 -8.60 1.93
N PRO A 153 -0.02 -7.39 2.01
CA PRO A 153 0.73 -6.19 2.36
C PRO A 153 1.52 -6.34 3.67
N ASN A 154 0.93 -6.94 4.70
CA ASN A 154 1.63 -7.20 5.96
C ASN A 154 2.85 -8.11 5.77
N ASP A 155 2.71 -9.21 5.01
CA ASP A 155 3.83 -10.11 4.75
C ASP A 155 4.97 -9.44 3.99
N GLU A 156 4.64 -8.61 3.00
CA GLU A 156 5.65 -7.84 2.26
C GLU A 156 6.32 -6.79 3.16
N HIS A 157 5.55 -6.05 3.91
CA HIS A 157 6.02 -4.98 4.80
C HIS A 157 6.95 -5.50 5.91
N GLU A 158 6.65 -6.67 6.46
CA GLU A 158 7.45 -7.33 7.48
C GLU A 158 8.61 -8.17 6.91
N GLY A 159 8.87 -8.09 5.59
CA GLY A 159 9.98 -8.76 4.93
C GLY A 159 9.79 -10.27 4.69
N ARG A 160 8.60 -10.82 4.94
CA ARG A 160 8.28 -12.25 4.72
C ARG A 160 7.97 -12.58 3.27
N GLY A 161 7.64 -11.59 2.45
CA GLY A 161 7.14 -11.78 1.08
C GLY A 161 8.07 -12.59 0.19
N ALA A 162 9.38 -12.35 0.25
CA ALA A 162 10.38 -13.08 -0.54
C ALA A 162 10.38 -14.58 -0.21
N ALA A 163 10.32 -14.95 1.08
CA ALA A 163 10.29 -16.34 1.52
C ALA A 163 9.00 -17.05 1.08
N ILE A 164 7.86 -16.36 1.15
CA ILE A 164 6.55 -16.89 0.71
C ILE A 164 6.56 -17.14 -0.80
N ARG A 165 7.07 -16.21 -1.61
CA ARG A 165 7.18 -16.38 -3.08
C ARG A 165 8.06 -17.58 -3.43
N LYS A 166 9.23 -17.70 -2.79
CA LYS A 166 10.14 -18.82 -3.00
C LYS A 166 9.52 -20.18 -2.62
N ALA A 167 8.80 -20.23 -1.48
CA ALA A 167 8.10 -21.45 -1.07
C ALA A 167 7.01 -21.86 -2.06
N ARG A 168 6.27 -20.87 -2.61
CA ARG A 168 5.25 -21.10 -3.64
C ARG A 168 5.84 -21.64 -4.93
N GLU A 169 6.97 -21.09 -5.41
CA GLU A 169 7.68 -21.58 -6.59
C GLU A 169 8.11 -23.04 -6.42
N ALA A 170 8.71 -23.38 -5.29
CA ALA A 170 9.12 -24.75 -4.97
C ALA A 170 7.90 -25.70 -4.90
N GLY A 171 6.79 -25.24 -4.32
CA GLY A 171 5.53 -26.00 -4.29
C GLY A 171 4.95 -26.25 -5.68
N LEU A 172 4.96 -25.27 -6.56
CA LEU A 172 4.50 -25.39 -7.94
C LEU A 172 5.37 -26.38 -8.74
N GLU A 173 6.68 -26.33 -8.60
CA GLU A 173 7.58 -27.29 -9.28
C GLU A 173 7.36 -28.71 -8.76
N THR A 174 7.23 -28.89 -7.45
CA THR A 174 6.89 -30.17 -6.84
C THR A 174 5.55 -30.72 -7.41
N ALA A 175 4.55 -29.87 -7.46
CA ALA A 175 3.25 -30.25 -8.01
C ALA A 175 3.32 -30.61 -9.51
N ARG A 176 4.15 -29.89 -10.28
CA ARG A 176 4.42 -30.18 -11.69
C ARG A 176 5.06 -31.56 -11.85
N LEU A 177 6.11 -31.86 -11.08
CA LEU A 177 6.79 -33.16 -11.13
C LEU A 177 5.85 -34.31 -10.76
N ARG A 178 5.01 -34.14 -9.73
CA ARG A 178 4.00 -35.14 -9.35
C ARG A 178 2.99 -35.38 -10.46
N ARG A 179 2.49 -34.34 -11.14
CA ARG A 179 1.58 -34.49 -12.28
C ARG A 179 2.23 -35.24 -13.45
N LEU A 180 3.50 -34.92 -13.76
CA LEU A 180 4.23 -35.62 -14.81
C LEU A 180 4.44 -37.10 -14.48
N ALA A 181 4.78 -37.42 -13.22
CA ALA A 181 4.91 -38.81 -12.79
C ALA A 181 3.57 -39.56 -12.88
N TYR A 182 2.48 -38.94 -12.41
CA TYR A 182 1.15 -39.50 -12.50
C TYR A 182 0.75 -39.82 -13.97
N HIS A 183 0.95 -38.89 -14.90
CA HIS A 183 0.60 -39.09 -16.32
C HIS A 183 1.48 -40.16 -17.00
N ARG A 184 2.73 -40.35 -16.56
CA ARG A 184 3.57 -41.46 -17.06
C ARG A 184 3.03 -42.79 -16.61
N GLN A 185 2.50 -42.90 -15.39
CA GLN A 185 1.92 -44.12 -14.85
C GLN A 185 0.50 -44.41 -15.36
N HIS A 186 -0.22 -43.34 -15.71
CA HIS A 186 -1.61 -43.39 -16.19
C HIS A 186 -1.71 -42.67 -17.55
N PRO A 187 -1.17 -43.25 -18.62
CA PRO A 187 -1.26 -42.63 -19.94
C PRO A 187 -2.73 -42.54 -20.38
N PRO A 188 -3.17 -41.43 -20.99
CA PRO A 188 -4.55 -41.28 -21.48
C PRO A 188 -4.87 -42.39 -22.46
N ASN A 189 -6.03 -43.00 -22.26
CA ASN A 189 -6.50 -44.06 -23.15
C ASN A 189 -6.73 -43.46 -24.54
N ARG A 190 -5.98 -43.89 -25.55
CA ARG A 190 -5.98 -43.35 -26.90
C ARG A 190 -7.28 -43.59 -27.68
N THR A 191 -8.27 -44.24 -27.07
CA THR A 191 -9.51 -44.68 -27.74
C THR A 191 -10.62 -43.63 -27.75
N ASP A 192 -10.42 -42.44 -27.14
CA ASP A 192 -11.47 -41.42 -27.01
C ASP A 192 -11.27 -40.21 -27.98
N LYS A 193 -10.61 -40.45 -29.12
CA LYS A 193 -10.76 -39.55 -30.27
C LYS A 193 -11.86 -40.14 -31.14
N GLY A 194 -13.10 -39.72 -30.85
CA GLY A 194 -14.20 -39.87 -31.75
C GLY A 194 -13.83 -39.38 -33.17
N PRO A 195 -14.47 -39.92 -34.22
CA PRO A 195 -14.16 -39.59 -35.60
C PRO A 195 -14.26 -38.07 -35.79
N ARG A 196 -13.19 -37.46 -36.31
CA ARG A 196 -13.29 -36.10 -36.84
C ARG A 196 -14.22 -36.22 -38.05
N ASP A 197 -15.42 -35.71 -37.92
CA ASP A 197 -16.31 -35.55 -39.07
C ASP A 197 -15.54 -34.72 -40.09
N ALA A 198 -15.20 -35.37 -41.18
CA ALA A 198 -14.74 -34.75 -42.40
C ALA A 198 -15.98 -34.31 -43.16
N ASP A 199 -16.20 -33.00 -43.28
CA ASP A 199 -16.95 -32.34 -44.35
C ASP A 199 -16.28 -31.01 -44.65
#